data_c22b541a901dd694c069cf868e1aedb1
#
_entry.id   c22b541a901dd694c069cf868e1aedb1
#
_cell.length_a   1.000
_cell.length_b   1.000
_cell.length_c   1.000
_cell.angle_alpha   90.00
_cell.angle_beta   90.00
_cell.angle_gamma   90.00
#
_symmetry.space_group_name_H-M   'P 1'
#
loop_
_entity.id
_entity.type
_entity.pdbx_description
1 polymer ?
#
loop_
_entity_poly.entity_id
_entity_poly.type
_entity_poly.pdbx_seq_one_letter_code
_entity_poly.pdbx_strand_id
1 'polypeptide(L)'
;VLPFMYYETYGDDSLIRKYYNGMRRYIDYLTTRADNGIVSFGLGDWYDYGDFRAGFSRNTPVPLVATAHYYMTVMYLIKAARMVGNEFDVRYYSSLAHDIMVAFNKRFLDSNTAQYGTGSQASNALPIFLQMTQSTGDKGDYTPDASLTAKVLTNLIKDVESHGNRLTTGDVGNRYLIQTLAN
;
A
#
# COMPACT_ATOMS: atom_id res chain seq x y z
N VAL A 1 -2.71 12.01 -4.83
CA VAL A 1 -1.27 12.02 -5.23
C VAL A 1 -0.92 13.31 -6.00
N LEU A 2 -1.64 13.69 -7.09
CA LEU A 2 -1.30 14.86 -7.92
C LEU A 2 -1.06 16.17 -7.14
N PRO A 3 -1.89 16.57 -6.15
CA PRO A 3 -1.62 17.78 -5.37
C PRO A 3 -0.28 17.73 -4.63
N PHE A 4 0.17 16.55 -4.20
CA PHE A 4 1.47 16.40 -3.53
C PHE A 4 2.64 16.46 -4.52
N MET A 5 2.51 15.85 -5.70
CA MET A 5 3.53 15.99 -6.75
C MET A 5 3.71 17.46 -7.16
N TYR A 6 2.61 18.20 -7.26
CA TYR A 6 2.65 19.65 -7.52
C TYR A 6 3.38 20.39 -6.41
N TYR A 7 3.04 20.12 -5.15
CA TYR A 7 3.73 20.69 -4.01
C TYR A 7 5.24 20.36 -3.98
N GLU A 8 5.60 19.11 -4.22
CA GLU A 8 6.99 18.65 -4.25
C GLU A 8 7.80 19.32 -5.38
N THR A 9 7.14 19.65 -6.51
CA THR A 9 7.80 20.26 -7.66
C THR A 9 7.90 21.78 -7.53
N TYR A 10 6.86 22.45 -7.02
CA TYR A 10 6.74 23.91 -7.07
C TYR A 10 6.73 24.58 -5.70
N GLY A 11 6.69 23.83 -4.60
CA GLY A 11 6.60 24.38 -3.24
C GLY A 11 5.22 25.00 -2.89
N ASP A 12 4.23 24.85 -3.78
CA ASP A 12 2.89 25.44 -3.63
C ASP A 12 1.87 24.41 -3.13
N ASP A 13 1.33 24.65 -1.93
CA ASP A 13 0.34 23.76 -1.28
C ASP A 13 -1.12 24.08 -1.62
N SER A 14 -1.35 25.07 -2.50
CA SER A 14 -2.70 25.56 -2.84
C SER A 14 -3.66 24.47 -3.32
N LEU A 15 -3.17 23.49 -4.11
CA LEU A 15 -3.98 22.38 -4.59
C LEU A 15 -4.33 21.41 -3.45
N ILE A 16 -3.45 21.22 -2.47
CA ILE A 16 -3.74 20.40 -1.30
C ILE A 16 -4.87 21.03 -0.50
N ARG A 17 -4.78 22.34 -0.21
CA ARG A 17 -5.82 23.09 0.49
C ARG A 17 -7.14 23.10 -0.27
N LYS A 18 -7.10 23.38 -1.57
CA LYS A 18 -8.28 23.44 -2.44
C LYS A 18 -9.04 22.11 -2.48
N TYR A 19 -8.34 20.98 -2.57
CA TYR A 19 -8.95 19.68 -2.76
C TYR A 19 -9.04 18.83 -1.48
N TYR A 20 -8.67 19.36 -0.32
CA TYR A 20 -8.68 18.66 0.96
C TYR A 20 -10.00 17.99 1.27
N ASN A 21 -11.11 18.70 1.16
CA ASN A 21 -12.45 18.14 1.39
C ASN A 21 -12.83 17.06 0.36
N GLY A 22 -12.32 17.16 -0.86
CA GLY A 22 -12.50 16.11 -1.89
C GLY A 22 -11.74 14.84 -1.52
N MET A 23 -10.52 14.98 -1.01
CA MET A 23 -9.72 13.84 -0.53
C MET A 23 -10.41 13.15 0.66
N ARG A 24 -10.95 13.91 1.62
CA ARG A 24 -11.73 13.35 2.74
C ARG A 24 -12.91 12.51 2.25
N ARG A 25 -13.76 13.09 1.40
CA ARG A 25 -14.94 12.39 0.86
C ARG A 25 -14.57 11.11 0.11
N TYR A 26 -13.43 11.09 -0.55
CA TYR A 26 -12.96 9.87 -1.22
C TYR A 26 -12.57 8.78 -0.21
N ILE A 27 -11.90 9.13 0.88
CA ILE A 27 -11.58 8.18 1.96
C ILE A 27 -12.85 7.70 2.63
N ASP A 28 -13.81 8.60 2.93
CA ASP A 28 -15.10 8.24 3.53
C ASP A 28 -15.84 7.22 2.62
N TYR A 29 -15.85 7.45 1.31
CA TYR A 29 -16.40 6.49 0.35
C TYR A 29 -15.67 5.13 0.42
N LEU A 30 -14.35 5.09 0.38
CA LEU A 30 -13.61 3.84 0.48
C LEU A 30 -13.90 3.10 1.80
N THR A 31 -14.01 3.84 2.91
CA THR A 31 -14.36 3.29 4.22
C THR A 31 -15.74 2.61 4.19
N THR A 32 -16.72 3.22 3.52
CA THR A 32 -18.05 2.59 3.38
C THR A 32 -18.05 1.34 2.50
N ARG A 33 -17.03 1.17 1.66
CA ARG A 33 -16.88 0.02 0.75
C ARG A 33 -15.93 -1.05 1.26
N ALA A 34 -15.20 -0.76 2.33
CA ALA A 34 -14.31 -1.72 2.96
C ALA A 34 -15.10 -2.66 3.88
N ASP A 35 -14.78 -3.94 3.83
CA ASP A 35 -15.26 -4.93 4.79
C ASP A 35 -14.13 -5.21 5.79
N ASN A 36 -14.37 -4.87 7.07
CA ASN A 36 -13.36 -5.02 8.13
C ASN A 36 -11.97 -4.45 7.76
N GLY A 37 -11.94 -3.27 7.13
CA GLY A 37 -10.71 -2.60 6.69
C GLY A 37 -10.16 -3.08 5.36
N ILE A 38 -10.77 -4.07 4.70
CA ILE A 38 -10.33 -4.65 3.43
C ILE A 38 -11.19 -4.13 2.27
N VAL A 39 -10.56 -3.51 1.29
CA VAL A 39 -11.17 -3.13 0.01
C VAL A 39 -10.94 -4.26 -0.99
N SER A 40 -12.02 -4.82 -1.55
CA SER A 40 -11.96 -6.03 -2.38
C SER A 40 -12.26 -5.79 -3.87
N PHE A 41 -12.35 -4.55 -4.31
CA PHE A 41 -12.64 -4.18 -5.70
C PHE A 41 -11.53 -3.34 -6.32
N GLY A 42 -11.42 -3.39 -7.63
CA GLY A 42 -10.44 -2.66 -8.41
C GLY A 42 -9.81 -3.55 -9.49
N LEU A 43 -8.80 -3.02 -10.17
CA LEU A 43 -8.11 -3.74 -11.24
C LEU A 43 -6.97 -4.63 -10.73
N GLY A 44 -6.57 -4.45 -9.46
CA GLY A 44 -5.40 -5.13 -8.90
C GLY A 44 -4.10 -4.65 -9.54
N ASP A 45 -3.15 -5.55 -9.67
CA ASP A 45 -1.90 -5.31 -10.39
C ASP A 45 -2.14 -5.56 -11.90
N TRP A 46 -2.78 -4.57 -12.55
CA TRP A 46 -3.25 -4.65 -13.93
C TRP A 46 -2.11 -5.02 -14.87
N TYR A 47 -2.33 -5.98 -15.75
CA TYR A 47 -1.34 -6.51 -16.70
C TYR A 47 -0.15 -7.21 -16.04
N ASP A 48 -0.34 -7.86 -14.89
CA ASP A 48 0.68 -8.72 -14.32
C ASP A 48 1.04 -9.88 -15.29
N TYR A 49 2.31 -10.28 -15.25
CA TYR A 49 2.87 -11.18 -16.26
C TYR A 49 2.94 -12.63 -15.77
N GLY A 50 2.56 -13.58 -16.64
CA GLY A 50 2.60 -15.03 -16.37
C GLY A 50 2.06 -15.85 -17.55
N ASP A 51 1.89 -17.16 -17.36
CA ASP A 51 1.37 -18.09 -18.39
C ASP A 51 -0.16 -17.95 -18.56
N PHE A 52 -0.64 -16.73 -18.70
CA PHE A 52 -2.04 -16.40 -18.88
C PHE A 52 -2.20 -15.14 -19.75
N ARG A 53 -3.41 -14.95 -20.26
CA ARG A 53 -3.72 -13.74 -21.04
C ARG A 53 -3.62 -12.51 -20.13
N ALA A 54 -2.85 -11.51 -20.53
CA ALA A 54 -2.74 -10.22 -19.86
C ALA A 54 -4.09 -9.52 -19.67
N GLY A 55 -4.22 -8.75 -18.61
CA GLY A 55 -5.44 -8.03 -18.23
C GLY A 55 -5.60 -7.94 -16.72
N PHE A 56 -6.67 -8.51 -16.17
CA PHE A 56 -6.90 -8.53 -14.72
C PHE A 56 -5.77 -9.22 -13.96
N SER A 57 -5.42 -8.66 -12.80
CA SER A 57 -4.42 -9.21 -11.90
C SER A 57 -4.69 -10.68 -11.57
N ARG A 58 -3.68 -11.54 -11.73
CA ARG A 58 -3.74 -12.97 -11.44
C ARG A 58 -2.63 -13.44 -10.51
N ASN A 59 -1.44 -12.84 -10.61
CA ASN A 59 -0.34 -13.13 -9.69
C ASN A 59 -0.61 -12.56 -8.30
N THR A 60 -1.16 -11.35 -8.25
CA THR A 60 -1.35 -10.61 -7.00
C THR A 60 -2.84 -10.48 -6.70
N PRO A 61 -3.31 -10.83 -5.49
CA PRO A 61 -4.72 -10.71 -5.14
C PRO A 61 -5.22 -9.26 -5.26
N VAL A 62 -6.31 -9.04 -5.98
CA VAL A 62 -6.95 -7.71 -6.12
C VAL A 62 -7.20 -7.04 -4.76
N PRO A 63 -7.76 -7.74 -3.74
CA PRO A 63 -7.95 -7.13 -2.42
C PRO A 63 -6.66 -6.65 -1.76
N LEU A 64 -5.53 -7.33 -1.97
CA LEU A 64 -4.25 -6.91 -1.43
C LEU A 64 -3.83 -5.56 -2.02
N VAL A 65 -3.84 -5.44 -3.34
CA VAL A 65 -3.47 -4.20 -4.05
C VAL A 65 -4.42 -3.06 -3.69
N ALA A 66 -5.72 -3.32 -3.70
CA ALA A 66 -6.74 -2.32 -3.40
C ALA A 66 -6.63 -1.80 -1.95
N THR A 67 -6.40 -2.69 -0.98
CA THR A 67 -6.25 -2.31 0.43
C THR A 67 -4.93 -1.57 0.69
N ALA A 68 -3.83 -1.98 0.05
CA ALA A 68 -2.57 -1.25 0.11
C ALA A 68 -2.72 0.19 -0.41
N HIS A 69 -3.45 0.39 -1.50
CA HIS A 69 -3.74 1.72 -2.03
C HIS A 69 -4.72 2.52 -1.15
N TYR A 70 -5.68 1.85 -0.52
CA TYR A 70 -6.54 2.49 0.48
C TYR A 70 -5.69 3.04 1.63
N TYR A 71 -4.81 2.21 2.21
CA TYR A 71 -3.86 2.66 3.23
C TYR A 71 -3.02 3.84 2.76
N MET A 72 -2.37 3.73 1.60
CA MET A 72 -1.55 4.79 1.03
C MET A 72 -2.33 6.11 0.89
N THR A 73 -3.59 6.03 0.44
CA THR A 73 -4.42 7.23 0.25
C THR A 73 -4.77 7.88 1.59
N VAL A 74 -5.01 7.08 2.64
CA VAL A 74 -5.20 7.59 4.02
C VAL A 74 -3.92 8.27 4.52
N MET A 75 -2.73 7.71 4.27
CA MET A 75 -1.46 8.35 4.65
C MET A 75 -1.25 9.70 3.95
N TYR A 76 -1.63 9.82 2.67
CA TYR A 76 -1.63 11.13 1.99
C TYR A 76 -2.63 12.11 2.62
N LEU A 77 -3.80 11.65 3.05
CA LEU A 77 -4.77 12.51 3.72
C LEU A 77 -4.26 12.98 5.09
N ILE A 78 -3.57 12.14 5.85
CA ILE A 78 -2.91 12.53 7.12
C ILE A 78 -1.87 13.63 6.85
N LYS A 79 -1.03 13.47 5.81
CA LYS A 79 -0.06 14.50 5.38
C LYS A 79 -0.77 15.80 5.03
N ALA A 80 -1.87 15.73 4.26
CA ALA A 80 -2.69 16.90 3.93
C ALA A 80 -3.31 17.56 5.16
N ALA A 81 -3.84 16.77 6.11
CA ALA A 81 -4.43 17.28 7.35
C ALA A 81 -3.42 18.07 8.19
N ARG A 82 -2.18 17.59 8.29
CA ARG A 82 -1.08 18.34 8.94
C ARG A 82 -0.79 19.66 8.23
N MET A 83 -0.73 19.67 6.91
CA MET A 83 -0.44 20.87 6.12
C MET A 83 -1.55 21.93 6.23
N VAL A 84 -2.81 21.52 6.39
CA VAL A 84 -3.93 22.46 6.60
C VAL A 84 -4.18 22.79 8.07
N GLY A 85 -3.48 22.16 9.02
CA GLY A 85 -3.60 22.39 10.46
C GLY A 85 -4.81 21.72 11.09
N ASN A 86 -5.35 20.65 10.51
CA ASN A 86 -6.51 19.92 11.04
C ASN A 86 -6.08 18.74 11.93
N GLU A 87 -5.77 19.01 13.20
CA GLU A 87 -5.31 18.02 14.16
C GLU A 87 -6.37 16.95 14.49
N PHE A 88 -7.66 17.26 14.38
CA PHE A 88 -8.71 16.25 14.54
C PHE A 88 -8.61 15.18 13.45
N ASP A 89 -8.51 15.61 12.21
CA ASP A 89 -8.38 14.69 11.07
C ASP A 89 -7.05 13.93 11.13
N VAL A 90 -5.96 14.54 11.60
CA VAL A 90 -4.69 13.83 11.81
C VAL A 90 -4.88 12.63 12.73
N ARG A 91 -5.52 12.83 13.90
CA ARG A 91 -5.75 11.73 14.85
C ARG A 91 -6.71 10.69 14.31
N TYR A 92 -7.84 11.12 13.73
CA TYR A 92 -8.86 10.23 13.20
C TYR A 92 -8.31 9.32 12.08
N TYR A 93 -7.66 9.91 11.08
CA TYR A 93 -7.12 9.13 9.96
C TYR A 93 -5.86 8.33 10.33
N SER A 94 -5.11 8.74 11.35
CA SER A 94 -4.03 7.90 11.89
C SER A 94 -4.58 6.63 12.53
N SER A 95 -5.66 6.72 13.30
CA SER A 95 -6.34 5.51 13.83
C SER A 95 -6.85 4.62 12.68
N LEU A 96 -7.48 5.21 11.66
CA LEU A 96 -7.96 4.48 10.50
C LEU A 96 -6.81 3.78 9.74
N ALA A 97 -5.68 4.45 9.54
CA ALA A 97 -4.51 3.87 8.90
C ALA A 97 -3.99 2.66 9.68
N HIS A 98 -3.92 2.77 11.00
CA HIS A 98 -3.55 1.65 11.88
C HIS A 98 -4.50 0.46 11.70
N ASP A 99 -5.80 0.69 11.77
CA ASP A 99 -6.81 -0.37 11.64
C ASP A 99 -6.72 -1.08 10.29
N ILE A 100 -6.50 -0.31 9.20
CA ILE A 100 -6.29 -0.87 7.86
C ILE A 100 -5.03 -1.74 7.82
N MET A 101 -3.93 -1.26 8.39
CA MET A 101 -2.67 -1.99 8.42
C MET A 101 -2.77 -3.29 9.21
N VAL A 102 -3.44 -3.27 10.37
CA VAL A 102 -3.72 -4.48 11.17
C VAL A 102 -4.57 -5.48 10.37
N ALA A 103 -5.65 -4.99 9.74
CA ALA A 103 -6.51 -5.81 8.90
C ALA A 103 -5.74 -6.42 7.70
N PHE A 104 -4.88 -5.62 7.06
CA PHE A 104 -4.04 -6.04 5.95
C PHE A 104 -3.09 -7.18 6.36
N ASN A 105 -2.34 -7.01 7.45
CA ASN A 105 -1.42 -8.04 7.93
C ASN A 105 -2.17 -9.31 8.36
N LYS A 106 -3.27 -9.17 9.08
CA LYS A 106 -4.12 -10.31 9.48
C LYS A 106 -4.65 -11.09 8.27
N ARG A 107 -4.97 -10.41 7.17
CA ARG A 107 -5.57 -11.02 5.98
C ARG A 107 -4.55 -11.61 5.02
N PHE A 108 -3.40 -10.97 4.85
CA PHE A 108 -2.49 -11.26 3.74
C PHE A 108 -1.12 -11.77 4.15
N LEU A 109 -0.67 -11.55 5.39
CA LEU A 109 0.62 -12.05 5.85
C LEU A 109 0.52 -13.52 6.26
N ASP A 110 1.34 -14.37 5.65
CA ASP A 110 1.68 -15.68 6.19
C ASP A 110 2.95 -15.54 7.06
N SER A 111 2.78 -15.58 8.38
CA SER A 111 3.87 -15.42 9.33
C SER A 111 4.87 -16.58 9.32
N ASN A 112 4.49 -17.77 8.83
CA ASN A 112 5.38 -18.93 8.74
C ASN A 112 6.38 -18.78 7.61
N THR A 113 5.93 -18.25 6.48
CA THR A 113 6.75 -18.06 5.28
C THR A 113 7.30 -16.65 5.15
N ALA A 114 6.79 -15.69 5.92
CA ALA A 114 7.04 -14.25 5.79
C ALA A 114 6.75 -13.77 4.35
N GLN A 115 5.59 -14.15 3.82
CA GLN A 115 5.11 -13.74 2.50
C GLN A 115 3.72 -13.12 2.59
N TYR A 116 3.43 -12.22 1.68
CA TYR A 116 2.11 -11.62 1.55
C TYR A 116 1.34 -12.21 0.38
N GLY A 117 0.05 -12.45 0.59
CA GLY A 117 -0.88 -12.92 -0.45
C GLY A 117 -0.41 -14.23 -1.11
N THR A 118 -0.06 -14.15 -2.39
CA THR A 118 0.45 -15.28 -3.18
C THR A 118 1.99 -15.39 -3.15
N GLY A 119 2.68 -14.48 -2.46
CA GLY A 119 4.14 -14.39 -2.52
C GLY A 119 4.68 -13.74 -3.81
N SER A 120 3.81 -13.26 -4.70
CA SER A 120 4.23 -12.59 -5.94
C SER A 120 5.07 -11.33 -5.67
N GLN A 121 5.79 -10.87 -6.67
CA GLN A 121 6.64 -9.68 -6.56
C GLN A 121 5.87 -8.47 -6.03
N ALA A 122 4.69 -8.15 -6.60
CA ALA A 122 3.88 -7.04 -6.13
C ALA A 122 3.28 -7.29 -4.74
N SER A 123 2.92 -8.54 -4.40
CA SER A 123 2.40 -8.89 -3.07
C SER A 123 3.39 -8.59 -1.95
N ASN A 124 4.69 -8.83 -2.18
CA ASN A 124 5.74 -8.58 -1.20
C ASN A 124 6.30 -7.16 -1.27
N ALA A 125 6.39 -6.55 -2.47
CA ALA A 125 6.92 -5.20 -2.63
C ALA A 125 6.02 -4.11 -2.02
N LEU A 126 4.70 -4.21 -2.20
CA LEU A 126 3.75 -3.21 -1.72
C LEU A 126 3.83 -2.97 -0.20
N PRO A 127 3.76 -4.00 0.68
CA PRO A 127 3.83 -3.78 2.12
C PRO A 127 5.22 -3.27 2.58
N ILE A 128 6.31 -3.67 1.92
CA ILE A 128 7.65 -3.12 2.23
C ILE A 128 7.66 -1.62 1.89
N PHE A 129 7.31 -1.26 0.67
CA PHE A 129 7.33 0.13 0.21
C PHE A 129 6.44 1.05 1.06
N LEU A 130 5.27 0.58 1.44
CA LEU A 130 4.31 1.33 2.25
C LEU A 130 4.57 1.24 3.76
N GLN A 131 5.65 0.59 4.18
CA GLN A 131 6.02 0.40 5.58
C GLN A 131 4.91 -0.28 6.41
N MET A 132 4.22 -1.23 5.80
CA MET A 132 3.11 -1.98 6.41
C MET A 132 3.56 -3.32 7.01
N THR A 133 4.84 -3.67 6.92
CA THR A 133 5.38 -4.93 7.45
C THR A 133 5.45 -4.87 8.97
N GLN A 134 4.36 -5.28 9.64
CA GLN A 134 4.30 -5.38 11.09
C GLN A 134 3.88 -6.79 11.51
N SER A 135 4.61 -7.36 12.46
CA SER A 135 4.07 -8.40 13.32
C SER A 135 3.06 -7.72 14.25
N THR A 136 1.88 -8.31 14.44
CA THR A 136 0.78 -7.78 15.24
C THR A 136 1.26 -7.21 16.58
N GLY A 137 1.51 -5.91 16.62
CA GLY A 137 2.00 -5.17 17.79
C GLY A 137 0.91 -4.29 18.41
N ASP A 138 1.22 -3.65 19.52
CA ASP A 138 0.31 -2.79 20.26
C ASP A 138 -0.20 -1.61 19.43
N LYS A 139 -1.43 -1.19 19.75
CA LYS A 139 -2.08 -0.03 19.13
C LYS A 139 -1.20 1.22 19.25
N GLY A 140 -0.80 1.78 18.13
CA GLY A 140 -0.06 3.05 18.06
C GLY A 140 1.41 2.92 17.64
N ASP A 141 1.95 1.72 17.54
CA ASP A 141 3.27 1.53 16.93
C ASP A 141 3.13 1.34 15.42
N TYR A 142 3.58 2.34 14.67
CA TYR A 142 3.61 2.33 13.19
C TYR A 142 5.00 1.97 12.64
N THR A 143 5.90 1.54 13.53
CA THR A 143 7.25 1.19 13.13
C THR A 143 7.25 -0.18 12.44
N PRO A 144 7.73 -0.29 11.19
CA PRO A 144 7.87 -1.58 10.54
C PRO A 144 8.73 -2.53 11.37
N ASP A 145 8.32 -3.80 11.45
CA ASP A 145 9.17 -4.84 12.03
C ASP A 145 10.34 -5.10 11.07
N ALA A 146 11.53 -4.66 11.47
CA ALA A 146 12.74 -4.77 10.65
C ALA A 146 13.09 -6.23 10.32
N SER A 147 12.85 -7.18 11.25
CA SER A 147 13.10 -8.59 11.03
C SER A 147 12.12 -9.18 10.01
N LEU A 148 10.84 -8.85 10.13
CA LEU A 148 9.84 -9.25 9.14
C LEU A 148 10.12 -8.64 7.78
N THR A 149 10.41 -7.33 7.74
CA THR A 149 10.76 -6.62 6.50
C THR A 149 11.92 -7.30 5.77
N ALA A 150 13.00 -7.63 6.49
CA ALA A 150 14.16 -8.32 5.92
C ALA A 150 13.81 -9.70 5.34
N LYS A 151 12.95 -10.46 6.02
CA LYS A 151 12.49 -11.77 5.54
C LYS A 151 11.63 -11.64 4.28
N VAL A 152 10.69 -10.70 4.27
CA VAL A 152 9.83 -10.43 3.10
C VAL A 152 10.67 -9.96 1.92
N LEU A 153 11.66 -9.09 2.14
CA LEU A 153 12.60 -8.64 1.10
C LEU A 153 13.43 -9.80 0.56
N THR A 154 13.92 -10.68 1.42
CA THR A 154 14.65 -11.89 1.01
C THR A 154 13.78 -12.78 0.11
N ASN A 155 12.50 -12.96 0.43
CA ASN A 155 11.57 -13.72 -0.38
C ASN A 155 11.28 -13.03 -1.73
N LEU A 156 11.17 -11.71 -1.72
CA LEU A 156 11.00 -10.92 -2.95
C LEU A 156 12.20 -11.08 -3.89
N ILE A 157 13.42 -10.99 -3.37
CA ILE A 157 14.65 -11.18 -4.16
C ILE A 157 14.71 -12.59 -4.75
N LYS A 158 14.43 -13.62 -3.94
CA LYS A 158 14.39 -15.00 -4.41
C LYS A 158 13.37 -15.22 -5.53
N ASP A 159 12.21 -14.57 -5.45
CA ASP A 159 11.20 -14.66 -6.50
C ASP A 159 11.71 -14.01 -7.80
N VAL A 160 12.31 -12.83 -7.73
CA VAL A 160 12.91 -12.16 -8.91
C VAL A 160 14.00 -13.04 -9.54
N GLU A 161 14.89 -13.61 -8.73
CA GLU A 161 15.97 -14.51 -9.20
C GLU A 161 15.41 -15.79 -9.84
N SER A 162 14.38 -16.41 -9.23
CA SER A 162 13.74 -17.62 -9.75
C SER A 162 13.07 -17.42 -11.11
N HIS A 163 12.66 -16.18 -11.41
CA HIS A 163 12.13 -15.76 -12.70
C HIS A 163 13.22 -15.26 -13.67
N GLY A 164 14.49 -15.54 -13.38
CA GLY A 164 15.63 -15.13 -14.25
C GLY A 164 15.83 -13.61 -14.28
N ASN A 165 15.62 -12.94 -13.15
CA ASN A 165 15.68 -11.48 -12.99
C ASN A 165 14.67 -10.73 -13.87
N ARG A 166 13.49 -11.31 -14.05
CA ARG A 166 12.39 -10.70 -14.81
C ARG A 166 11.30 -10.21 -13.88
N LEU A 167 10.67 -9.12 -14.29
CA LEU A 167 9.50 -8.58 -13.61
C LEU A 167 8.27 -9.44 -13.95
N THR A 168 7.50 -9.80 -12.93
CA THR A 168 6.20 -10.49 -13.07
C THR A 168 5.04 -9.58 -12.63
N THR A 169 5.36 -8.35 -12.24
CA THR A 169 4.40 -7.32 -11.84
C THR A 169 3.66 -6.75 -13.05
N GLY A 170 2.47 -6.25 -12.79
CA GLY A 170 1.73 -5.41 -13.71
C GLY A 170 2.11 -3.92 -13.60
N ASP A 171 1.30 -3.08 -14.25
CA ASP A 171 1.52 -1.62 -14.30
C ASP A 171 1.52 -0.97 -12.92
N VAL A 172 0.76 -1.51 -11.98
CA VAL A 172 0.66 -0.98 -10.62
C VAL A 172 1.84 -1.41 -9.77
N GLY A 173 2.17 -2.70 -9.76
CA GLY A 173 3.21 -3.28 -8.91
C GLY A 173 4.63 -2.91 -9.34
N ASN A 174 4.85 -2.68 -10.63
CA ASN A 174 6.17 -2.40 -11.20
C ASN A 174 6.91 -1.25 -10.49
N ARG A 175 6.23 -0.12 -10.29
CA ARG A 175 6.80 1.04 -9.59
C ARG A 175 7.26 0.67 -8.18
N TYR A 176 6.44 -0.05 -7.43
CA TYR A 176 6.74 -0.40 -6.03
C TYR A 176 7.87 -1.40 -5.95
N LEU A 177 7.90 -2.39 -6.85
CA LEU A 177 9.00 -3.34 -6.93
C LEU A 177 10.34 -2.65 -7.16
N ILE A 178 10.44 -1.80 -8.19
CA ILE A 178 11.68 -1.08 -8.52
C ILE A 178 12.12 -0.21 -7.35
N GLN A 179 11.21 0.55 -6.74
CA GLN A 179 11.54 1.43 -5.62
C GLN A 179 11.91 0.64 -4.35
N THR A 180 11.31 -0.53 -4.13
CA THR A 180 11.67 -1.41 -3.00
C THR A 180 13.06 -2.01 -3.16
N LEU A 181 13.45 -2.39 -4.36
CA LEU A 181 14.76 -2.97 -4.63
C LEU A 181 15.89 -1.93 -4.73
N ALA A 182 15.56 -0.65 -4.95
CA ALA A 182 16.52 0.44 -5.08
C ALA A 182 16.88 1.11 -3.74
N ASN A 183 16.11 0.88 -2.67
CA ASN A 183 16.32 1.44 -1.33
C ASN A 183 16.88 0.39 -0.37
#